data_8a3297f3cebd068bdf251eb1d2bd1b11
#
_entry.id   8a3297f3cebd068bdf251eb1d2bd1b11
#
_cell.length_a   1.000
_cell.length_b   1.000
_cell.length_c   1.000
_cell.angle_alpha   90.00
_cell.angle_beta   90.00
_cell.angle_gamma   90.00
#
_symmetry.space_group_name_H-M   'P 1'
#
loop_
_entity.id
_entity.type
_entity.pdbx_description
1 polymer ?
#
loop_
_entity_poly.entity_id
_entity_poly.type
_entity_poly.pdbx_seq_one_letter_code
_entity_poly.pdbx_strand_id
1 'polypeptide(L)'
;YSFTHSKVLKRHIDFFFTHGSMYKIINHNILYHGCIPMTEDGDFLPLNTRDGEVSGKHLMDYCEQKCIEAYFMNEELDPNGKLYATDFFWYLWCGPKSPLFGKDKMTTFEHCFIEDTESHKENFNSYYKWIEKESYVDKIIQEFDEDPELSHIVNGHVPVKSKKGESPIKASGKLF
;
A
#
# COMPACT_ATOMS: atom_id res chain seq x y z
N TYR A 1 27.85 -8.38 -2.49
CA TYR A 1 28.12 -9.79 -2.22
C TYR A 1 27.60 -10.20 -0.82
N SER A 2 28.04 -9.56 0.27
CA SER A 2 27.67 -9.93 1.66
C SER A 2 26.17 -9.90 1.92
N PHE A 3 25.46 -8.93 1.37
CA PHE A 3 24.01 -8.80 1.49
C PHE A 3 23.27 -10.00 0.86
N THR A 4 23.56 -10.31 -0.39
CA THR A 4 22.88 -11.39 -1.14
C THR A 4 23.27 -12.81 -0.67
N HIS A 5 24.36 -12.95 0.09
CA HIS A 5 24.86 -14.23 0.61
C HIS A 5 24.66 -14.42 2.12
N SER A 6 23.97 -13.47 2.78
CA SER A 6 23.68 -13.58 4.20
C SER A 6 22.55 -14.59 4.45
N LYS A 7 22.89 -15.74 5.04
CA LYS A 7 21.91 -16.77 5.43
C LYS A 7 20.89 -16.28 6.46
N VAL A 8 21.32 -15.39 7.35
CA VAL A 8 20.44 -14.82 8.38
C VAL A 8 19.41 -13.90 7.74
N LEU A 9 19.88 -12.99 6.87
CA LEU A 9 18.99 -12.08 6.15
C LEU A 9 17.99 -12.86 5.27
N LYS A 10 18.48 -13.85 4.51
CA LYS A 10 17.62 -14.70 3.68
C LYS A 10 16.49 -15.33 4.51
N ARG A 11 16.81 -15.88 5.68
CA ARG A 11 15.81 -16.52 6.56
C ARG A 11 14.76 -15.53 7.07
N HIS A 12 15.14 -14.27 7.34
CA HIS A 12 14.19 -13.22 7.72
C HIS A 12 13.31 -12.80 6.55
N ILE A 13 13.88 -12.69 5.35
CA ILE A 13 13.12 -12.36 4.14
C ILE A 13 12.16 -13.49 3.79
N ASP A 14 12.61 -14.75 3.81
CA ASP A 14 11.75 -15.93 3.60
C ASP A 14 10.56 -15.90 4.58
N PHE A 15 10.79 -15.58 5.85
CA PHE A 15 9.73 -15.45 6.85
C PHE A 15 8.73 -14.34 6.47
N PHE A 16 9.21 -13.17 6.02
CA PHE A 16 8.36 -12.08 5.57
C PHE A 16 7.44 -12.48 4.43
N PHE A 17 7.96 -13.14 3.41
CA PHE A 17 7.18 -13.56 2.24
C PHE A 17 6.23 -14.74 2.51
N THR A 18 6.51 -15.54 3.55
CA THR A 18 5.65 -16.68 3.90
C THR A 18 4.58 -16.35 4.95
N HIS A 19 4.74 -15.28 5.72
CA HIS A 19 3.84 -14.91 6.82
C HIS A 19 3.30 -13.49 6.74
N GLY A 20 3.93 -12.62 5.96
CA GLY A 20 3.47 -11.26 5.70
C GLY A 20 2.31 -11.25 4.72
N SER A 21 1.62 -10.12 4.63
CA SER A 21 0.61 -9.85 3.61
C SER A 21 0.42 -8.34 3.43
N MET A 22 -0.27 -7.95 2.37
CA MET A 22 -0.60 -6.55 2.11
C MET A 22 -1.63 -6.02 3.11
N TYR A 23 -2.48 -6.89 3.64
CA TYR A 23 -3.43 -6.60 4.72
C TYR A 23 -3.70 -7.84 5.56
N LYS A 24 -4.29 -7.64 6.74
CA LYS A 24 -4.80 -8.72 7.61
C LYS A 24 -6.17 -8.35 8.15
N ILE A 25 -7.05 -9.34 8.26
CA ILE A 25 -8.33 -9.20 8.96
C ILE A 25 -8.27 -10.07 10.20
N ILE A 26 -8.39 -9.45 11.37
CA ILE A 26 -8.31 -10.13 12.67
C ILE A 26 -9.40 -9.56 13.57
N ASN A 27 -10.32 -10.40 14.02
CA ASN A 27 -11.43 -9.97 14.92
C ASN A 27 -12.16 -8.73 14.37
N HIS A 28 -12.53 -8.77 13.10
CA HIS A 28 -13.18 -7.67 12.39
C HIS A 28 -12.35 -6.38 12.26
N ASN A 29 -11.05 -6.42 12.57
CA ASN A 29 -10.16 -5.31 12.31
C ASN A 29 -9.40 -5.54 11.01
N ILE A 30 -9.48 -4.60 10.09
CA ILE A 30 -8.74 -4.59 8.82
C ILE A 30 -7.47 -3.79 9.04
N LEU A 31 -6.32 -4.47 8.94
CA LEU A 31 -5.00 -3.87 9.17
C LEU A 31 -4.25 -3.79 7.85
N TYR A 32 -3.74 -2.62 7.48
CA TYR A 32 -2.83 -2.43 6.34
C TYR A 32 -1.88 -1.26 6.60
N HIS A 33 -0.79 -1.21 5.84
CA HIS A 33 0.27 -0.22 6.11
C HIS A 33 -0.07 1.19 5.65
N GLY A 34 -0.40 1.37 4.38
CA GLY A 34 -0.52 2.69 3.73
C GLY A 34 -1.95 3.13 3.49
N CYS A 35 -2.48 2.86 2.31
CA CYS A 35 -3.81 3.30 1.92
C CYS A 35 -4.50 2.30 1.00
N ILE A 36 -5.81 2.46 0.84
CA ILE A 36 -6.56 1.92 -0.30
C ILE A 36 -6.75 3.09 -1.27
N PRO A 37 -6.02 3.13 -2.41
CA PRO A 37 -6.03 4.30 -3.29
C PRO A 37 -7.44 4.68 -3.76
N MET A 38 -7.77 5.98 -3.68
CA MET A 38 -9.07 6.53 -4.05
C MET A 38 -8.94 7.68 -5.04
N THR A 39 -9.99 7.87 -5.86
CA THR A 39 -10.14 9.01 -6.75
C THR A 39 -10.56 10.27 -5.99
N GLU A 40 -10.54 11.44 -6.67
CA GLU A 40 -11.04 12.69 -6.11
C GLU A 40 -12.55 12.63 -5.79
N ASP A 41 -13.31 11.77 -6.45
CA ASP A 41 -14.74 11.58 -6.22
C ASP A 41 -15.05 10.55 -5.11
N GLY A 42 -14.02 9.87 -4.59
CA GLY A 42 -14.14 8.89 -3.50
C GLY A 42 -14.47 7.47 -3.97
N ASP A 43 -14.21 7.15 -5.23
CA ASP A 43 -14.23 5.78 -5.72
C ASP A 43 -12.85 5.13 -5.57
N PHE A 44 -12.78 3.79 -5.62
CA PHE A 44 -11.50 3.10 -5.61
C PHE A 44 -10.74 3.41 -6.90
N LEU A 45 -9.48 3.84 -6.75
CA LEU A 45 -8.65 4.25 -7.88
C LEU A 45 -8.15 3.02 -8.65
N PRO A 46 -8.52 2.88 -9.94
CA PRO A 46 -8.09 1.72 -10.71
C PRO A 46 -6.62 1.83 -11.14
N LEU A 47 -5.94 0.68 -11.10
CA LEU A 47 -4.62 0.46 -11.68
C LEU A 47 -4.75 -0.49 -12.87
N ASN A 48 -4.35 -0.01 -14.06
CA ASN A 48 -4.21 -0.85 -15.24
C ASN A 48 -2.91 -1.66 -15.15
N THR A 49 -3.03 -2.97 -15.18
CA THR A 49 -1.92 -3.92 -15.14
C THR A 49 -1.89 -4.73 -16.43
N ARG A 50 -0.85 -5.53 -16.66
CA ARG A 50 -0.83 -6.47 -17.80
C ARG A 50 -1.93 -7.54 -17.70
N ASP A 51 -2.41 -7.82 -16.48
CA ASP A 51 -3.40 -8.88 -16.21
C ASP A 51 -4.83 -8.33 -16.14
N GLY A 52 -5.02 -7.03 -16.36
CA GLY A 52 -6.31 -6.34 -16.31
C GLY A 52 -6.32 -5.15 -15.34
N GLU A 53 -7.48 -4.55 -15.17
CA GLU A 53 -7.70 -3.46 -14.23
C GLU A 53 -8.02 -4.00 -12.84
N VAL A 54 -7.36 -3.45 -11.82
CA VAL A 54 -7.57 -3.81 -10.41
C VAL A 54 -7.75 -2.56 -9.55
N SER A 55 -8.58 -2.64 -8.50
CA SER A 55 -8.81 -1.55 -7.55
C SER A 55 -9.24 -2.10 -6.19
N GLY A 56 -9.32 -1.28 -5.16
CA GLY A 56 -9.80 -1.68 -3.84
C GLY A 56 -9.04 -2.89 -3.27
N LYS A 57 -9.78 -3.86 -2.74
CA LYS A 57 -9.24 -5.12 -2.21
C LYS A 57 -8.50 -5.92 -3.28
N HIS A 58 -9.02 -5.98 -4.51
CA HIS A 58 -8.37 -6.70 -5.60
C HIS A 58 -6.98 -6.12 -5.93
N LEU A 59 -6.78 -4.81 -5.79
CA LEU A 59 -5.45 -4.20 -5.92
C LEU A 59 -4.50 -4.72 -4.83
N MET A 60 -4.95 -4.84 -3.59
CA MET A 60 -4.14 -5.36 -2.49
C MET A 60 -3.76 -6.83 -2.74
N ASP A 61 -4.73 -7.67 -3.13
CA ASP A 61 -4.50 -9.08 -3.46
C ASP A 61 -3.51 -9.21 -4.64
N TYR A 62 -3.65 -8.40 -5.68
CA TYR A 62 -2.75 -8.37 -6.82
C TYR A 62 -1.32 -7.96 -6.42
N CYS A 63 -1.18 -6.92 -5.60
CA CYS A 63 0.11 -6.48 -5.10
C CYS A 63 0.81 -7.59 -4.30
N GLU A 64 0.09 -8.28 -3.42
CA GLU A 64 0.63 -9.41 -2.65
C GLU A 64 1.10 -10.53 -3.57
N GLN A 65 0.28 -10.92 -4.54
CA GLN A 65 0.64 -11.94 -5.52
C GLN A 65 1.92 -11.57 -6.27
N LYS A 66 2.04 -10.33 -6.77
CA LYS A 66 3.25 -9.89 -7.50
C LYS A 66 4.49 -9.84 -6.61
N CYS A 67 4.36 -9.49 -5.34
CA CYS A 67 5.48 -9.57 -4.39
C CYS A 67 5.96 -11.02 -4.21
N ILE A 68 5.02 -11.96 -4.07
CA ILE A 68 5.33 -13.39 -3.94
C ILE A 68 5.98 -13.92 -5.22
N GLU A 69 5.45 -13.58 -6.39
CA GLU A 69 6.03 -13.92 -7.69
C GLU A 69 7.43 -13.33 -7.85
N ALA A 70 7.64 -12.06 -7.49
CA ALA A 70 8.94 -11.42 -7.56
C ALA A 70 10.01 -12.11 -6.70
N TYR A 71 9.62 -12.76 -5.62
CA TYR A 71 10.55 -13.44 -4.73
C TYR A 71 10.74 -14.92 -5.10
N PHE A 72 9.66 -15.69 -5.25
CA PHE A 72 9.71 -17.15 -5.37
C PHE A 72 9.71 -17.67 -6.81
N MET A 73 9.28 -16.90 -7.81
CA MET A 73 9.19 -17.38 -9.19
C MET A 73 10.57 -17.75 -9.72
N ASN A 74 10.68 -18.90 -10.38
CA ASN A 74 11.90 -19.32 -11.04
C ASN A 74 12.04 -18.60 -12.39
N GLU A 75 13.10 -17.82 -12.53
CA GLU A 75 13.43 -17.07 -13.73
C GLU A 75 13.66 -17.96 -14.98
N GLU A 76 14.17 -19.18 -14.78
CA GLU A 76 14.40 -20.13 -15.89
C GLU A 76 13.09 -20.66 -16.48
N LEU A 77 12.01 -20.72 -15.68
CA LEU A 77 10.71 -21.23 -16.13
C LEU A 77 9.86 -20.14 -16.81
N ASP A 78 9.87 -18.93 -16.26
CA ASP A 78 9.17 -17.75 -16.82
C ASP A 78 9.96 -16.47 -16.59
N PRO A 79 10.95 -16.16 -17.47
CA PRO A 79 11.77 -14.97 -17.32
C PRO A 79 10.97 -13.67 -17.44
N ASN A 80 9.96 -13.62 -18.30
CA ASN A 80 9.15 -12.42 -18.52
C ASN A 80 8.20 -12.16 -17.34
N GLY A 81 7.62 -13.20 -16.77
CA GLY A 81 6.80 -13.10 -15.57
C GLY A 81 7.61 -12.65 -14.37
N LYS A 82 8.79 -13.23 -14.18
CA LYS A 82 9.73 -12.84 -13.12
C LYS A 82 10.15 -11.37 -13.24
N LEU A 83 10.53 -10.95 -14.44
CA LEU A 83 10.92 -9.55 -14.69
C LEU A 83 9.76 -8.60 -14.36
N TYR A 84 8.58 -8.87 -14.90
CA TYR A 84 7.40 -8.04 -14.63
C TYR A 84 7.08 -7.96 -13.13
N ALA A 85 7.10 -9.08 -12.41
CA ALA A 85 6.82 -9.10 -10.97
C ALA A 85 7.88 -8.30 -10.20
N THR A 86 9.15 -8.37 -10.60
CA THR A 86 10.25 -7.60 -10.01
C THR A 86 10.10 -6.10 -10.27
N ASP A 87 9.74 -5.71 -11.48
CA ASP A 87 9.47 -4.31 -11.84
C ASP A 87 8.23 -3.78 -11.11
N PHE A 88 7.19 -4.62 -10.97
CA PHE A 88 6.00 -4.27 -10.20
C PHE A 88 6.31 -4.12 -8.70
N PHE A 89 7.18 -4.95 -8.14
CA PHE A 89 7.63 -4.82 -6.75
C PHE A 89 8.39 -3.49 -6.53
N TRP A 90 9.20 -3.07 -7.51
CA TRP A 90 9.80 -1.72 -7.52
C TRP A 90 8.73 -0.62 -7.62
N TYR A 91 7.72 -0.79 -8.49
CA TYR A 91 6.60 0.14 -8.59
C TYR A 91 5.89 0.35 -7.24
N LEU A 92 5.71 -0.70 -6.44
CA LEU A 92 5.09 -0.58 -5.11
C LEU A 92 5.86 0.36 -4.17
N TRP A 93 7.17 0.46 -4.34
CA TRP A 93 8.01 1.38 -3.56
C TRP A 93 7.71 2.86 -3.85
N CYS A 94 7.47 3.25 -5.09
CA CYS A 94 7.42 4.66 -5.51
C CYS A 94 6.28 5.01 -6.48
N GLY A 95 5.45 4.06 -6.88
CA GLY A 95 4.40 4.28 -7.88
C GLY A 95 3.23 5.11 -7.36
N PRO A 96 2.64 6.00 -8.22
CA PRO A 96 1.63 6.97 -7.81
C PRO A 96 0.29 6.36 -7.37
N LYS A 97 0.05 5.09 -7.66
CA LYS A 97 -1.16 4.36 -7.23
C LYS A 97 -0.81 3.20 -6.28
N SER A 98 0.40 3.21 -5.72
CA SER A 98 0.82 2.18 -4.78
C SER A 98 0.07 2.30 -3.46
N PRO A 99 -0.55 1.22 -2.97
CA PRO A 99 -1.19 1.21 -1.66
C PRO A 99 -0.20 1.32 -0.50
N LEU A 100 1.08 1.01 -0.72
CA LEU A 100 2.12 1.17 0.31
C LEU A 100 2.61 2.60 0.44
N PHE A 101 2.60 3.34 -0.67
CA PHE A 101 3.21 4.66 -0.75
C PHE A 101 2.20 5.81 -0.55
N GLY A 102 1.03 5.73 -1.18
CA GLY A 102 -0.09 6.67 -0.98
C GLY A 102 0.17 8.12 -1.40
N LYS A 103 1.10 8.34 -2.35
CA LYS A 103 1.42 9.66 -2.91
C LYS A 103 1.59 9.58 -4.42
N ASP A 104 1.57 10.72 -5.08
CA ASP A 104 1.69 10.84 -6.54
C ASP A 104 3.12 10.57 -7.07
N LYS A 105 4.14 10.82 -6.25
CA LYS A 105 5.56 10.58 -6.58
C LYS A 105 6.41 10.52 -5.32
N MET A 106 7.60 9.94 -5.45
CA MET A 106 8.63 9.96 -4.43
C MET A 106 9.71 10.97 -4.84
N THR A 107 10.05 11.89 -3.95
CA THR A 107 10.99 12.99 -4.23
C THR A 107 12.28 12.92 -3.41
N THR A 108 12.67 11.72 -2.98
CA THR A 108 13.89 11.53 -2.17
C THR A 108 15.15 12.01 -2.89
N PHE A 109 15.27 11.73 -4.20
CA PHE A 109 16.43 12.14 -4.99
C PHE A 109 16.36 13.62 -5.33
N GLU A 110 15.19 14.15 -5.63
CA GLU A 110 14.96 15.57 -5.89
C GLU A 110 15.40 16.41 -4.69
N HIS A 111 15.01 16.02 -3.48
CA HIS A 111 15.46 16.69 -2.25
C HIS A 111 16.98 16.68 -2.06
N CYS A 112 17.68 15.65 -2.55
CA CYS A 112 19.13 15.51 -2.37
C CYS A 112 19.93 16.21 -3.47
N PHE A 113 19.42 16.29 -4.71
CA PHE A 113 20.22 16.60 -5.88
C PHE A 113 19.68 17.74 -6.73
N ILE A 114 18.46 18.23 -6.49
CA ILE A 114 17.81 19.28 -7.29
C ILE A 114 17.49 20.48 -6.38
N GLU A 115 17.94 21.67 -6.79
CA GLU A 115 17.68 22.91 -6.02
C GLU A 115 16.27 23.45 -6.19
N ASP A 116 15.58 23.08 -7.30
CA ASP A 116 14.20 23.49 -7.54
C ASP A 116 13.23 22.85 -6.54
N THR A 117 12.77 23.64 -5.58
CA THR A 117 11.84 23.22 -4.53
C THR A 117 10.46 22.79 -5.04
N GLU A 118 10.07 23.21 -6.26
CA GLU A 118 8.81 22.75 -6.86
C GLU A 118 8.88 21.25 -7.21
N SER A 119 10.07 20.74 -7.58
CA SER A 119 10.29 19.32 -7.82
C SER A 119 10.11 18.45 -6.57
N HIS A 120 10.27 19.04 -5.36
CA HIS A 120 10.18 18.34 -4.08
C HIS A 120 8.74 18.10 -3.59
N LYS A 121 7.73 18.71 -4.25
CA LYS A 121 6.33 18.58 -3.81
C LYS A 121 5.81 17.18 -4.07
N GLU A 122 5.20 16.61 -3.05
CA GLU A 122 4.47 15.34 -3.11
C GLU A 122 3.02 15.59 -2.70
N ASN A 123 2.07 15.01 -3.44
CA ASN A 123 0.66 15.11 -3.11
C ASN A 123 0.17 13.76 -2.60
N PHE A 124 -0.56 13.80 -1.49
CA PHE A 124 -1.19 12.61 -0.94
C PHE A 124 -2.34 12.14 -1.84
N ASN A 125 -2.55 10.83 -1.89
CA ASN A 125 -3.73 10.23 -2.50
C ASN A 125 -5.01 10.73 -1.81
N SER A 126 -6.10 10.86 -2.56
CA SER A 126 -7.39 11.33 -2.05
C SER A 126 -7.97 10.46 -0.93
N TYR A 127 -7.47 9.24 -0.74
CA TYR A 127 -7.75 8.39 0.40
C TYR A 127 -7.65 9.16 1.73
N TYR A 128 -6.57 9.92 1.94
CA TYR A 128 -6.34 10.65 3.20
C TYR A 128 -7.34 11.78 3.47
N LYS A 129 -8.05 12.26 2.45
CA LYS A 129 -9.18 13.18 2.56
C LYS A 129 -10.47 12.45 2.92
N TRP A 130 -10.68 11.29 2.30
CA TRP A 130 -11.94 10.56 2.43
C TRP A 130 -12.08 9.80 3.73
N ILE A 131 -10.99 9.29 4.31
CA ILE A 131 -11.01 8.59 5.60
C ILE A 131 -11.41 9.44 6.82
N GLU A 132 -11.54 10.75 6.66
CA GLU A 132 -12.13 11.62 7.69
C GLU A 132 -13.66 11.44 7.79
N LYS A 133 -14.29 10.85 6.78
CA LYS A 133 -15.74 10.66 6.71
C LYS A 133 -16.10 9.19 6.90
N GLU A 134 -16.98 8.93 7.84
CA GLU A 134 -17.44 7.58 8.20
C GLU A 134 -17.94 6.78 7.02
N SER A 135 -18.77 7.37 6.13
CA SER A 135 -19.33 6.67 4.96
C SER A 135 -18.28 6.11 3.99
N TYR A 136 -17.09 6.71 3.91
CA TYR A 136 -16.01 6.19 3.08
C TYR A 136 -15.21 5.11 3.78
N VAL A 137 -15.09 5.18 5.09
CA VAL A 137 -14.51 4.10 5.90
C VAL A 137 -15.42 2.87 5.83
N ASP A 138 -16.74 3.06 5.93
CA ASP A 138 -17.72 1.98 5.73
C ASP A 138 -17.62 1.35 4.34
N LYS A 139 -17.47 2.18 3.28
CA LYS A 139 -17.24 1.70 1.91
C LYS A 139 -15.99 0.82 1.82
N ILE A 140 -14.90 1.21 2.49
CA ILE A 140 -13.67 0.40 2.53
C ILE A 140 -13.91 -0.90 3.30
N ILE A 141 -14.56 -0.86 4.45
CA ILE A 141 -14.85 -2.05 5.25
C ILE A 141 -15.67 -3.05 4.42
N GLN A 142 -16.71 -2.59 3.74
CA GLN A 142 -17.54 -3.42 2.86
C GLN A 142 -16.76 -4.03 1.68
N GLU A 143 -15.79 -3.30 1.13
CA GLU A 143 -14.89 -3.81 0.06
C GLU A 143 -14.07 -5.03 0.53
N PHE A 144 -13.81 -5.14 1.82
CA PHE A 144 -13.14 -6.29 2.44
C PHE A 144 -14.09 -7.35 2.96
N ASP A 145 -15.37 -7.33 2.56
CA ASP A 145 -16.41 -8.27 2.96
C ASP A 145 -16.70 -8.25 4.48
N GLU A 146 -16.42 -7.14 5.16
CA GLU A 146 -16.63 -6.96 6.59
C GLU A 146 -17.86 -6.07 6.89
N ASP A 147 -18.41 -6.21 8.10
CA ASP A 147 -19.57 -5.43 8.56
C ASP A 147 -19.14 -4.09 9.18
N PRO A 148 -19.55 -2.93 8.61
CA PRO A 148 -19.20 -1.61 9.14
C PRO A 148 -19.63 -1.36 10.59
N GLU A 149 -20.66 -2.06 11.09
CA GLU A 149 -21.12 -1.90 12.47
C GLU A 149 -20.22 -2.63 13.50
N LEU A 150 -19.40 -3.57 13.03
CA LEU A 150 -18.55 -4.40 13.89
C LEU A 150 -17.06 -4.15 13.66
N SER A 151 -16.73 -3.58 12.50
CA SER A 151 -15.35 -3.60 12.00
C SER A 151 -14.68 -2.24 12.13
N HIS A 152 -13.34 -2.29 12.24
CA HIS A 152 -12.50 -1.11 12.30
C HIS A 152 -11.34 -1.25 11.32
N ILE A 153 -10.79 -0.12 10.93
CA ILE A 153 -9.55 -0.04 10.14
C ILE A 153 -8.41 0.44 11.04
N VAL A 154 -7.28 -0.25 10.93
CA VAL A 154 -6.02 0.19 11.55
C VAL A 154 -4.99 0.34 10.45
N ASN A 155 -4.55 1.57 10.20
CA ASN A 155 -3.48 1.84 9.23
C ASN A 155 -2.40 2.75 9.80
N GLY A 156 -1.24 2.78 9.15
CA GLY A 156 -0.08 3.55 9.60
C GLY A 156 0.43 4.51 8.52
N HIS A 157 1.70 4.42 8.19
CA HIS A 157 2.44 5.16 7.15
C HIS A 157 2.52 6.67 7.37
N VAL A 158 1.40 7.39 7.51
CA VAL A 158 1.38 8.84 7.73
C VAL A 158 1.28 9.15 9.21
N PRO A 159 2.33 9.74 9.82
CA PRO A 159 2.33 10.04 11.25
C PRO A 159 1.28 11.09 11.61
N VAL A 160 0.54 10.83 12.67
CA VAL A 160 -0.41 11.78 13.24
C VAL A 160 0.33 12.97 13.85
N LYS A 161 -0.05 14.19 13.48
CA LYS A 161 0.55 15.43 13.97
C LYS A 161 -0.05 15.84 15.31
N SER A 162 0.09 15.02 16.35
CA SER A 162 -0.49 15.23 17.69
C SER A 162 -0.16 16.61 18.27
N LYS A 163 1.04 17.16 18.02
CA LYS A 163 1.43 18.53 18.43
C LYS A 163 0.60 19.63 17.76
N LYS A 164 -0.11 19.32 16.67
CA LYS A 164 -1.05 20.21 15.97
C LYS A 164 -2.51 19.92 16.31
N GLY A 165 -2.78 19.05 17.29
CA GLY A 165 -4.12 18.66 17.70
C GLY A 165 -4.81 17.64 16.79
N GLU A 166 -4.08 16.99 15.91
CA GLU A 166 -4.63 15.94 15.06
C GLU A 166 -4.92 14.69 15.90
N SER A 167 -6.13 14.13 15.72
CA SER A 167 -6.55 12.89 16.39
C SER A 167 -6.07 11.66 15.60
N PRO A 168 -5.56 10.63 16.27
CA PRO A 168 -5.33 9.32 15.63
C PRO A 168 -6.64 8.58 15.33
N ILE A 169 -7.73 8.99 15.94
CA ILE A 169 -9.05 8.37 15.78
C ILE A 169 -9.84 9.20 14.76
N LYS A 170 -10.28 8.57 13.67
CA LYS A 170 -11.01 9.19 12.57
C LYS A 170 -12.33 8.47 12.30
N ALA A 171 -13.18 9.07 11.46
CA ALA A 171 -14.43 8.48 11.02
C ALA A 171 -15.27 7.94 12.17
N SER A 172 -15.56 8.80 13.17
CA SER A 172 -16.41 8.46 14.34
C SER A 172 -15.89 7.26 15.15
N GLY A 173 -14.60 6.96 15.07
CA GLY A 173 -13.99 5.84 15.82
C GLY A 173 -13.78 4.57 15.00
N LYS A 174 -14.08 4.58 13.70
CA LYS A 174 -13.93 3.40 12.84
C LYS A 174 -12.53 3.24 12.23
N LEU A 175 -11.68 4.30 12.26
CA LEU A 175 -10.31 4.26 11.76
C LEU A 175 -9.33 4.80 12.82
N PHE A 176 -8.20 4.05 12.95
CA PHE A 176 -7.12 4.31 13.90
C PHE A 176 -5.78 4.36 13.22
#